data_62c646221db0114cd2b0829bde90aed4
#
_entry.id   62c646221db0114cd2b0829bde90aed4
#
_cell.length_a   1.000
_cell.length_b   1.000
_cell.length_c   1.000
_cell.angle_alpha   90.00
_cell.angle_beta   90.00
_cell.angle_gamma   90.00
#
_symmetry.space_group_name_H-M   'P 1'
#
loop_
_entity.id
_entity.type
_entity.pdbx_description
1 polymer ?
#
loop_
_entity_poly.entity_id
_entity_poly.type
_entity_poly.pdbx_seq_one_letter_code
_entity_poly.pdbx_strand_id
1 'polypeptide(L)'
;MVTLVKLIMGLKGSGKTKQLIELVNQAVDEEQGDVVCIEKGSKLTYDIPHKVRLIEASQYDFNGYDFLKGFISGLYSANYDITHIFIDSVLKIVDADVDADTEDFFDWCASFSERENVKFTMTISADIALATDRIKKYF
;
A
#
# COMPACT_ATOMS: atom_id res chain seq x y z
N MET A 1 1.89 21.09 4.09
CA MET A 1 2.60 19.81 3.87
C MET A 1 1.65 18.81 3.23
N VAL A 2 2.01 18.24 2.11
CA VAL A 2 1.19 17.25 1.43
C VAL A 2 1.42 15.89 2.11
N THR A 3 0.33 15.24 2.54
CA THR A 3 0.42 13.89 3.07
C THR A 3 0.68 12.93 1.91
N LEU A 4 1.79 12.22 1.96
CA LEU A 4 2.20 11.27 0.92
C LEU A 4 1.75 9.84 1.22
N VAL A 5 0.99 9.62 2.30
CA VAL A 5 0.39 8.33 2.65
C VAL A 5 -1.12 8.48 2.69
N LYS A 6 -1.81 7.60 1.96
CA LYS A 6 -3.27 7.55 1.93
C LYS A 6 -3.75 6.15 2.29
N LEU A 7 -4.68 6.06 3.22
CA LEU A 7 -5.33 4.80 3.59
C LEU A 7 -6.79 4.82 3.17
N ILE A 8 -7.24 3.69 2.62
CA ILE A 8 -8.63 3.43 2.29
C ILE A 8 -9.08 2.26 3.16
N MET A 9 -9.98 2.52 4.10
CA MET A 9 -10.44 1.52 5.06
C MET A 9 -11.93 1.29 4.90
N GLY A 10 -12.34 0.04 5.04
CA GLY A 10 -13.74 -0.36 4.98
C GLY A 10 -13.87 -1.87 5.01
N LEU A 11 -15.10 -2.34 5.19
CA LEU A 11 -15.37 -3.78 5.20
C LEU A 11 -15.23 -4.35 3.79
N LYS A 12 -15.08 -5.69 3.72
CA LYS A 12 -15.05 -6.41 2.45
C LYS A 12 -16.32 -6.08 1.64
N GLY A 13 -16.15 -5.78 0.36
CA GLY A 13 -17.26 -5.43 -0.53
C GLY A 13 -17.62 -3.95 -0.53
N SER A 14 -16.88 -3.09 0.16
CA SER A 14 -17.13 -1.63 0.19
C SER A 14 -16.53 -0.89 -1.01
N GLY A 15 -15.91 -1.60 -1.97
CA GLY A 15 -15.37 -0.97 -3.19
C GLY A 15 -13.95 -0.44 -3.05
N LYS A 16 -13.20 -0.85 -2.04
CA LYS A 16 -11.83 -0.38 -1.82
C LYS A 16 -10.87 -0.75 -2.96
N THR A 17 -10.94 -1.99 -3.43
CA THR A 17 -10.07 -2.47 -4.51
C THR A 17 -10.36 -1.71 -5.80
N LYS A 18 -11.63 -1.49 -6.12
CA LYS A 18 -12.01 -0.70 -7.29
C LYS A 18 -11.45 0.72 -7.21
N GLN A 19 -11.56 1.33 -6.03
CA GLN A 19 -11.02 2.67 -5.79
C GLN A 19 -9.51 2.69 -5.94
N LEU A 20 -8.82 1.67 -5.42
CA LEU A 20 -7.37 1.56 -5.57
C LEU A 20 -6.97 1.44 -7.04
N ILE A 21 -7.67 0.61 -7.83
CA ILE A 21 -7.40 0.46 -9.27
C ILE A 21 -7.54 1.80 -9.99
N GLU A 22 -8.58 2.57 -9.68
CA GLU A 22 -8.77 3.91 -10.27
C GLU A 22 -7.59 4.83 -9.95
N LEU A 23 -7.12 4.78 -8.70
CA LEU A 23 -5.97 5.59 -8.27
C LEU A 23 -4.66 5.14 -8.91
N VAL A 24 -4.49 3.83 -9.15
CA VAL A 24 -3.32 3.30 -9.87
C VAL A 24 -3.32 3.83 -11.32
N ASN A 25 -4.45 3.74 -12.00
CA ASN A 25 -4.56 4.23 -13.37
C ASN A 25 -4.26 5.73 -13.46
N GLN A 26 -4.74 6.50 -12.49
CA GLN A 26 -4.47 7.93 -12.41
C GLN A 26 -2.98 8.19 -12.16
N ALA A 27 -2.35 7.42 -11.26
CA ALA A 27 -0.94 7.58 -10.94
C ALA A 27 -0.04 7.30 -12.15
N VAL A 28 -0.39 6.32 -12.98
CA VAL A 28 0.38 6.01 -14.22
C VAL A 28 0.47 7.23 -15.13
N ASP A 29 -0.62 8.02 -15.20
CA ASP A 29 -0.65 9.21 -16.03
C ASP A 29 0.04 10.42 -15.38
N GLU A 30 0.03 10.51 -14.06
CA GLU A 30 0.52 11.68 -13.32
C GLU A 30 1.95 11.55 -12.80
N GLU A 31 2.38 10.31 -12.44
CA GLU A 31 3.70 10.11 -11.88
C GLU A 31 4.77 10.13 -12.95
N GLN A 32 5.92 10.74 -12.64
CA GLN A 32 7.07 10.73 -13.53
C GLN A 32 7.95 9.49 -13.32
N GLY A 33 7.86 8.88 -12.17
CA GLY A 33 8.61 7.69 -11.81
C GLY A 33 7.81 6.41 -11.97
N ASP A 34 8.39 5.33 -11.48
CA ASP A 34 7.77 4.01 -11.54
C ASP A 34 6.70 3.84 -10.47
N VAL A 35 5.64 3.14 -10.84
CA VAL A 35 4.53 2.79 -9.95
C VAL A 35 4.58 1.29 -9.66
N VAL A 36 4.49 0.93 -8.39
CA VAL A 36 4.49 -0.46 -7.92
C VAL A 36 3.15 -0.74 -7.22
N CYS A 37 2.58 -1.91 -7.46
CA CYS A 37 1.38 -2.37 -6.78
C CYS A 37 1.61 -3.74 -6.19
N ILE A 38 1.40 -3.90 -4.87
CA ILE A 38 1.53 -5.16 -4.15
C ILE A 38 0.13 -5.64 -3.78
N GLU A 39 -0.21 -6.88 -4.15
CA GLU A 39 -1.46 -7.51 -3.73
C GLU A 39 -1.19 -8.89 -3.15
N LYS A 40 -2.14 -9.43 -2.39
CA LYS A 40 -1.99 -10.76 -1.79
C LYS A 40 -1.98 -11.84 -2.85
N GLY A 41 -2.89 -11.79 -3.81
CA GLY A 41 -3.08 -12.80 -4.85
C GLY A 41 -2.82 -12.28 -6.25
N SER A 42 -3.62 -12.72 -7.21
CA SER A 42 -3.46 -12.39 -8.63
C SER A 42 -4.71 -11.73 -9.24
N LYS A 43 -5.60 -11.19 -8.40
CA LYS A 43 -6.88 -10.65 -8.85
C LYS A 43 -6.75 -9.41 -9.73
N LEU A 44 -5.68 -8.62 -9.53
CA LEU A 44 -5.49 -7.34 -10.21
C LEU A 44 -4.75 -7.45 -11.54
N THR A 45 -4.32 -8.66 -11.93
CA THR A 45 -3.46 -8.87 -13.09
C THR A 45 -4.03 -8.23 -14.38
N TYR A 46 -5.33 -8.31 -14.59
CA TYR A 46 -5.98 -7.77 -15.79
C TYR A 46 -6.48 -6.32 -15.63
N ASP A 47 -6.50 -5.80 -14.41
CA ASP A 47 -7.03 -4.48 -14.10
C ASP A 47 -5.94 -3.41 -13.97
N ILE A 48 -4.70 -3.83 -13.83
CA ILE A 48 -3.55 -2.93 -13.62
C ILE A 48 -2.78 -2.77 -14.93
N PRO A 49 -2.45 -1.53 -15.33
CA PRO A 49 -1.67 -1.29 -16.54
C PRO A 49 -0.31 -1.97 -16.52
N HIS A 50 0.18 -2.40 -17.69
CA HIS A 50 1.48 -3.08 -17.81
C HIS A 50 2.67 -2.24 -17.37
N LYS A 51 2.54 -0.93 -17.35
CA LYS A 51 3.59 -0.03 -16.86
C LYS A 51 3.82 -0.16 -15.37
N VAL A 52 2.84 -0.66 -14.63
CA VAL A 52 2.93 -0.85 -13.19
C VAL A 52 3.61 -2.18 -12.90
N ARG A 53 4.58 -2.18 -11.99
CA ARG A 53 5.14 -3.43 -11.48
C ARG A 53 4.14 -4.03 -10.50
N LEU A 54 3.43 -5.07 -10.92
CA LEU A 54 2.48 -5.79 -10.07
C LEU A 54 3.21 -6.93 -9.38
N ILE A 55 3.11 -6.98 -8.05
CA ILE A 55 3.76 -7.99 -7.21
C ILE A 55 2.70 -8.78 -6.48
N GLU A 56 2.70 -10.10 -6.67
CA GLU A 56 1.83 -11.03 -5.97
C GLU A 56 2.53 -11.50 -4.69
N ALA A 57 2.08 -10.98 -3.54
CA ALA A 57 2.70 -11.30 -2.26
C ALA A 57 2.67 -12.80 -1.95
N SER A 58 1.64 -13.53 -2.46
CA SER A 58 1.53 -14.97 -2.26
C SER A 58 2.69 -15.78 -2.85
N GLN A 59 3.46 -15.21 -3.77
CA GLN A 59 4.64 -15.86 -4.35
C GLN A 59 5.88 -15.76 -3.45
N TYR A 60 5.80 -14.97 -2.40
CA TYR A 60 6.89 -14.73 -1.46
C TYR A 60 6.37 -15.00 -0.05
N ASP A 61 7.23 -15.40 0.86
CA ASP A 61 6.82 -15.81 2.20
C ASP A 61 6.60 -14.60 3.12
N PHE A 62 5.66 -13.71 2.76
CA PHE A 62 5.32 -12.56 3.59
C PHE A 62 4.82 -13.00 4.96
N ASN A 63 5.41 -12.45 6.00
CA ASN A 63 5.03 -12.73 7.39
C ASN A 63 5.28 -11.49 8.24
N GLY A 64 4.19 -10.83 8.65
CA GLY A 64 4.24 -9.68 9.52
C GLY A 64 4.74 -8.39 8.88
N TYR A 65 4.72 -7.33 9.67
CA TYR A 65 5.07 -6.00 9.20
C TYR A 65 6.57 -5.82 8.96
N ASP A 66 7.41 -6.49 9.74
CA ASP A 66 8.86 -6.37 9.55
C ASP A 66 9.30 -6.90 8.20
N PHE A 67 8.69 -8.01 7.75
CA PHE A 67 8.95 -8.52 6.41
C PHE A 67 8.51 -7.51 5.34
N LEU A 68 7.32 -6.93 5.50
CA LEU A 68 6.79 -5.96 4.53
C LEU A 68 7.66 -4.70 4.48
N LYS A 69 8.12 -4.20 5.63
CA LYS A 69 9.05 -3.07 5.69
C LYS A 69 10.34 -3.36 4.93
N GLY A 70 10.92 -4.54 5.17
CA GLY A 70 12.14 -4.97 4.47
C GLY A 70 11.93 -5.13 2.99
N PHE A 71 10.78 -5.66 2.58
CA PHE A 71 10.44 -5.82 1.18
C PHE A 71 10.33 -4.46 0.47
N ILE A 72 9.65 -3.49 1.08
CA ILE A 72 9.52 -2.13 0.56
C ILE A 72 10.89 -1.47 0.45
N SER A 73 11.70 -1.60 1.49
CA SER A 73 13.06 -1.05 1.51
C SER A 73 13.92 -1.66 0.40
N GLY A 74 13.80 -2.96 0.20
CA GLY A 74 14.51 -3.68 -0.87
C GLY A 74 14.07 -3.24 -2.27
N LEU A 75 12.77 -3.07 -2.47
CA LEU A 75 12.25 -2.56 -3.74
C LEU A 75 12.87 -1.20 -4.08
N TYR A 76 12.84 -0.29 -3.13
CA TYR A 76 13.35 1.06 -3.35
C TYR A 76 14.88 1.06 -3.53
N SER A 77 15.60 0.25 -2.76
CA SER A 77 17.05 0.16 -2.88
C SER A 77 17.49 -0.37 -4.25
N ALA A 78 16.66 -1.19 -4.87
CA ALA A 78 16.91 -1.73 -6.21
C ALA A 78 16.41 -0.81 -7.33
N ASN A 79 15.54 0.13 -7.04
CA ASN A 79 14.97 1.03 -8.05
C ASN A 79 14.58 2.37 -7.42
N TYR A 80 15.51 3.32 -7.44
CA TYR A 80 15.27 4.68 -6.90
C TYR A 80 14.30 5.50 -7.74
N ASP A 81 13.87 4.98 -8.89
CA ASP A 81 12.88 5.67 -9.74
C ASP A 81 11.44 5.46 -9.29
N ILE A 82 11.21 4.60 -8.29
CA ILE A 82 9.87 4.38 -7.74
C ILE A 82 9.38 5.66 -7.06
N THR A 83 8.18 6.12 -7.45
CA THR A 83 7.55 7.32 -6.88
C THR A 83 6.23 7.05 -6.19
N HIS A 84 5.61 5.90 -6.43
CA HIS A 84 4.33 5.56 -5.78
C HIS A 84 4.22 4.05 -5.58
N ILE A 85 3.92 3.63 -4.37
CA ILE A 85 3.69 2.24 -3.99
C ILE A 85 2.25 2.09 -3.53
N PHE A 86 1.50 1.21 -4.20
CA PHE A 86 0.15 0.81 -3.83
C PHE A 86 0.20 -0.56 -3.16
N ILE A 87 -0.55 -0.74 -2.08
CA ILE A 87 -0.64 -2.03 -1.38
C ILE A 87 -2.11 -2.34 -1.13
N ASP A 88 -2.61 -3.39 -1.78
CA ASP A 88 -3.98 -3.82 -1.60
C ASP A 88 -4.10 -4.87 -0.50
N SER A 89 -4.99 -4.63 0.45
CA SER A 89 -5.28 -5.57 1.55
C SER A 89 -4.05 -5.84 2.44
N VAL A 90 -3.54 -4.79 3.05
CA VAL A 90 -2.36 -4.86 3.92
C VAL A 90 -2.50 -5.96 4.99
N LEU A 91 -3.66 -6.05 5.66
CA LEU A 91 -3.86 -7.03 6.73
C LEU A 91 -3.79 -8.46 6.24
N LYS A 92 -4.21 -8.74 5.02
CA LYS A 92 -4.08 -10.08 4.43
C LYS A 92 -2.64 -10.42 4.10
N ILE A 93 -1.88 -9.45 3.63
CA ILE A 93 -0.47 -9.64 3.27
C ILE A 93 0.35 -9.98 4.52
N VAL A 94 0.14 -9.24 5.61
CA VAL A 94 0.87 -9.45 6.86
C VAL A 94 0.24 -10.51 7.78
N ASP A 95 -0.98 -10.95 7.46
CA ASP A 95 -1.74 -11.93 8.25
C ASP A 95 -1.95 -11.44 9.69
N ALA A 96 -2.55 -10.28 9.83
CA ALA A 96 -2.77 -9.65 11.13
C ALA A 96 -4.11 -8.90 11.18
N ASP A 97 -4.55 -8.58 12.38
CA ASP A 97 -5.68 -7.70 12.64
C ASP A 97 -5.18 -6.27 12.88
N VAL A 98 -6.10 -5.31 12.93
CA VAL A 98 -5.76 -3.92 13.26
C VAL A 98 -5.32 -3.84 14.73
N ASP A 99 -4.08 -3.42 14.95
CA ASP A 99 -3.48 -3.28 16.28
C ASP A 99 -2.43 -2.16 16.29
N ALA A 100 -1.66 -2.08 17.39
CA ALA A 100 -0.61 -1.08 17.53
C ALA A 100 0.50 -1.24 16.46
N ASP A 101 0.79 -2.48 16.05
CA ASP A 101 1.79 -2.72 15.00
C ASP A 101 1.32 -2.19 13.65
N THR A 102 0.00 -2.21 13.39
CA THR A 102 -0.59 -1.61 12.21
C THR A 102 -0.37 -0.10 12.19
N GLU A 103 -0.63 0.55 13.33
CA GLU A 103 -0.40 1.98 13.48
C GLU A 103 1.08 2.34 13.29
N ASP A 104 1.97 1.55 13.89
CA ASP A 104 3.42 1.75 13.78
C ASP A 104 3.89 1.59 12.32
N PHE A 105 3.31 0.61 11.60
CA PHE A 105 3.65 0.40 10.19
C PHE A 105 3.28 1.63 9.34
N PHE A 106 2.10 2.20 9.55
CA PHE A 106 1.68 3.38 8.77
C PHE A 106 2.56 4.59 9.10
N ASP A 107 2.94 4.77 10.35
CA ASP A 107 3.89 5.82 10.72
C ASP A 107 5.28 5.57 10.10
N TRP A 108 5.70 4.32 10.01
CA TRP A 108 6.92 3.94 9.30
C TRP A 108 6.84 4.32 7.82
N CYS A 109 5.71 4.03 7.18
CA CYS A 109 5.48 4.42 5.78
C CYS A 109 5.53 5.93 5.60
N ALA A 110 4.96 6.69 6.54
CA ALA A 110 4.97 8.14 6.49
C ALA A 110 6.39 8.70 6.58
N SER A 111 7.21 8.13 7.48
CA SER A 111 8.62 8.51 7.61
C SER A 111 9.43 8.16 6.36
N PHE A 112 9.19 6.97 5.81
CA PHE A 112 9.83 6.54 4.56
C PHE A 112 9.45 7.46 3.41
N SER A 113 8.16 7.77 3.28
CA SER A 113 7.61 8.64 2.25
C SER A 113 8.25 10.03 2.31
N GLU A 114 8.36 10.59 3.49
CA GLU A 114 8.96 11.91 3.69
C GLU A 114 10.45 11.92 3.33
N ARG A 115 11.18 10.88 3.76
CA ARG A 115 12.62 10.79 3.54
C ARG A 115 12.97 10.53 2.07
N GLU A 116 12.23 9.64 1.40
CA GLU A 116 12.55 9.14 0.06
C GLU A 116 11.66 9.74 -1.04
N ASN A 117 10.71 10.57 -0.68
CA ASN A 117 9.74 11.17 -1.61
C ASN A 117 8.97 10.12 -2.43
N VAL A 118 8.49 9.08 -1.76
CA VAL A 118 7.66 8.02 -2.33
C VAL A 118 6.26 8.09 -1.73
N LYS A 119 5.23 8.09 -2.57
CA LYS A 119 3.85 8.07 -2.11
C LYS A 119 3.42 6.64 -1.81
N PHE A 120 2.53 6.49 -0.82
CA PHE A 120 1.89 5.22 -0.48
C PHE A 120 0.38 5.38 -0.54
N THR A 121 -0.29 4.43 -1.18
CA THR A 121 -1.75 4.30 -1.13
C THR A 121 -2.07 2.85 -0.78
N MET A 122 -2.79 2.63 0.32
CA MET A 122 -3.01 1.29 0.87
C MET A 122 -4.48 1.08 1.21
N THR A 123 -4.94 -0.17 1.09
CA THR A 123 -6.27 -0.54 1.53
C THR A 123 -6.20 -1.45 2.76
N ILE A 124 -7.19 -1.30 3.64
CA ILE A 124 -7.34 -2.11 4.84
C ILE A 124 -8.79 -2.61 4.90
N SER A 125 -8.97 -3.95 4.91
CA SER A 125 -10.29 -4.54 5.06
C SER A 125 -10.60 -4.72 6.55
N ALA A 126 -11.20 -3.70 7.16
CA ALA A 126 -11.62 -3.71 8.55
C ALA A 126 -12.70 -2.64 8.75
N ASP A 127 -13.49 -2.78 9.81
CA ASP A 127 -14.52 -1.81 10.15
C ASP A 127 -13.87 -0.45 10.47
N ILE A 128 -14.37 0.60 9.85
CA ILE A 128 -13.91 1.98 10.08
C ILE A 128 -13.99 2.36 11.56
N ALA A 129 -14.94 1.77 12.30
CA ALA A 129 -15.06 2.00 13.74
C ALA A 129 -13.79 1.59 14.52
N LEU A 130 -12.95 0.74 13.96
CA LEU A 130 -11.68 0.33 14.56
C LEU A 130 -10.55 1.33 14.30
N ALA A 131 -10.77 2.33 13.46
CA ALA A 131 -9.74 3.31 13.14
C ALA A 131 -9.50 4.25 14.33
N THR A 132 -8.27 4.25 14.82
CA THR A 132 -7.81 5.20 15.83
C THR A 132 -7.45 6.52 15.18
N ASP A 133 -7.21 7.55 15.98
CA ASP A 133 -6.76 8.84 15.44
C ASP A 133 -5.42 8.71 14.69
N ARG A 134 -4.55 7.79 15.12
CA ARG A 134 -3.28 7.50 14.44
C ARG A 134 -3.49 6.94 13.03
N ILE A 135 -4.59 6.22 12.81
CA ILE A 135 -4.95 5.68 11.49
C ILE A 135 -5.71 6.72 10.66
N LYS A 136 -6.69 7.40 11.29
CA LYS A 136 -7.56 8.36 10.59
C LYS A 136 -6.82 9.50 9.93
N LYS A 137 -5.68 9.89 10.47
CA LYS A 137 -4.89 10.98 9.88
C LYS A 137 -4.38 10.68 8.47
N TYR A 138 -4.45 9.41 8.04
CA TYR A 138 -4.04 8.99 6.71
C TYR A 138 -5.20 8.79 5.73
N PHE A 139 -6.43 9.03 6.18
CA PHE A 139 -7.62 8.87 5.32
C PHE A 139 -7.68 9.91 4.17
#